data_21c76937042de240c86fb4625a28171a
#
_entry.id   21c76937042de240c86fb4625a28171a
#
_cell.length_a   1.000
_cell.length_b   1.000
_cell.length_c   1.000
_cell.angle_alpha   90.00
_cell.angle_beta   90.00
_cell.angle_gamma   90.00
#
_symmetry.space_group_name_H-M   'P 1'
#
loop_
_entity.id
_entity.type
_entity.pdbx_description
1 polymer ?
#
loop_
_entity_poly.entity_id
_entity_poly.type
_entity_poly.pdbx_seq_one_letter_code
_entity_poly.pdbx_strand_id
1 'polypeptide(L)'
;ELADLHAGVDEGEENTDTIMIIRIPDDGSRATAVSIPRDTYVDDGDFGNTKINGVFANHKTDKVDELEQENAEAEAEGKKKPHSAKEIEQQGVEAGRQGLISMVRSLTDIDIDHYAEVGLLGFVLLTDAVGGVDVCLNNDVKDVMSGADFKKGRQTLHGAQGLSFVRQRYELPRGDLDRIVRQQAYMASLVSKVLSSG
;
A
#
# COMPACT_ATOMS: atom_id res chain seq x y z
N GLU A 1 -19.54 -2.10 3.52
CA GLU A 1 -18.68 -0.91 3.84
C GLU A 1 -17.58 -0.69 2.80
N LEU A 2 -16.69 -1.67 2.48
CA LEU A 2 -15.66 -1.48 1.44
C LEU A 2 -16.25 -1.30 0.05
N ALA A 3 -17.35 -1.99 -0.26
CA ALA A 3 -18.07 -1.83 -1.53
C ALA A 3 -18.68 -0.43 -1.69
N ASP A 4 -19.15 0.18 -0.59
CA ASP A 4 -19.74 1.52 -0.59
C ASP A 4 -18.68 2.61 -0.83
N LEU A 5 -17.41 2.29 -0.61
CA LEU A 5 -16.27 3.19 -0.85
C LEU A 5 -15.70 3.07 -2.26
N HIS A 6 -16.38 2.32 -3.16
CA HIS A 6 -15.81 1.93 -4.45
C HIS A 6 -14.40 1.36 -4.33
N ALA A 7 -14.08 0.83 -3.15
CA ALA A 7 -12.92 -0.02 -2.91
C ALA A 7 -13.31 -1.41 -3.40
N GLY A 8 -13.35 -1.60 -4.71
CA GLY A 8 -13.62 -2.89 -5.31
C GLY A 8 -12.64 -3.93 -4.75
N VAL A 9 -13.08 -5.17 -4.68
CA VAL A 9 -12.15 -6.29 -4.68
C VAL A 9 -11.56 -6.20 -6.09
N ASP A 10 -10.39 -5.57 -6.23
CA ASP A 10 -9.64 -5.65 -7.48
C ASP A 10 -9.27 -7.14 -7.63
N GLU A 11 -10.14 -7.85 -8.37
CA GLU A 11 -9.86 -9.22 -8.77
C GLU A 11 -8.66 -9.19 -9.71
N GLY A 12 -7.46 -9.30 -9.14
CA GLY A 12 -6.24 -9.60 -9.88
C GLY A 12 -5.15 -8.52 -10.00
N GLU A 13 -5.35 -7.27 -9.59
CA GLU A 13 -4.27 -6.27 -9.64
C GLU A 13 -3.89 -5.77 -8.23
N GLU A 14 -2.91 -6.41 -7.61
CA GLU A 14 -2.33 -5.99 -6.34
C GLU A 14 -1.31 -4.86 -6.55
N ASN A 15 -1.81 -3.69 -6.96
CA ASN A 15 -0.98 -2.50 -7.13
C ASN A 15 -0.67 -1.83 -5.77
N THR A 16 0.59 -1.43 -5.58
CA THR A 16 1.01 -0.69 -4.38
C THR A 16 0.77 0.81 -4.56
N ASP A 17 -0.34 1.30 -4.02
CA ASP A 17 -0.78 2.70 -4.17
C ASP A 17 -0.03 3.69 -3.30
N THR A 18 0.54 3.23 -2.18
CA THR A 18 1.27 4.06 -1.23
C THR A 18 2.56 3.37 -0.84
N ILE A 19 3.68 3.97 -1.22
CA ILE A 19 5.02 3.49 -0.90
C ILE A 19 5.70 4.57 -0.07
N MET A 20 6.16 4.21 1.15
CA MET A 20 6.75 5.15 2.08
C MET A 20 7.95 4.53 2.79
N ILE A 21 9.06 5.24 2.79
CA ILE A 21 10.24 4.91 3.60
C ILE A 21 10.15 5.72 4.88
N ILE A 22 10.28 5.05 6.03
CA ILE A 22 10.28 5.69 7.34
C ILE A 22 11.63 5.40 8.00
N ARG A 23 12.43 6.43 8.23
CA ARG A 23 13.65 6.36 9.00
C ARG A 23 13.33 6.65 10.45
N ILE A 24 13.66 5.70 11.34
CA ILE A 24 13.55 5.84 12.79
C ILE A 24 14.97 5.81 13.35
N PRO A 25 15.50 6.94 13.85
CA PRO A 25 16.84 6.98 14.43
C PRO A 25 16.91 6.21 15.76
N ASP A 26 18.03 5.50 16.01
CA ASP A 26 18.26 4.74 17.24
C ASP A 26 18.33 5.61 18.50
N ASP A 27 18.68 6.88 18.35
CA ASP A 27 18.78 7.85 19.45
C ASP A 27 17.43 8.40 19.92
N GLY A 28 16.30 7.91 19.33
CA GLY A 28 14.96 8.37 19.64
C GLY A 28 14.65 9.79 19.15
N SER A 29 15.49 10.35 18.28
CA SER A 29 15.21 11.64 17.64
C SER A 29 14.04 11.53 16.63
N ARG A 30 13.72 12.63 15.96
CA ARG A 30 12.54 12.70 15.09
C ARG A 30 12.63 11.74 13.91
N ALA A 31 11.63 10.87 13.77
CA ALA A 31 11.44 10.04 12.58
C ALA A 31 11.18 10.88 11.32
N THR A 32 11.66 10.41 10.18
CA THR A 32 11.47 11.05 8.87
C THR A 32 10.77 10.09 7.93
N ALA A 33 9.72 10.55 7.25
CA ALA A 33 9.01 9.79 6.24
C ALA A 33 9.23 10.40 4.86
N VAL A 34 9.54 9.56 3.88
CA VAL A 34 9.69 9.91 2.47
C VAL A 34 8.76 9.03 1.65
N SER A 35 7.85 9.64 0.90
CA SER A 35 6.94 8.92 0.00
C SER A 35 7.52 8.82 -1.39
N ILE A 36 7.41 7.65 -1.99
CA ILE A 36 7.72 7.41 -3.40
C ILE A 36 6.39 7.49 -4.18
N PRO A 37 6.25 8.39 -5.16
CA PRO A 37 5.03 8.44 -5.98
C PRO A 37 4.79 7.11 -6.69
N ARG A 38 3.56 6.61 -6.64
CA ARG A 38 3.18 5.32 -7.24
C ARG A 38 3.46 5.21 -8.74
N ASP A 39 3.44 6.36 -9.43
CA ASP A 39 3.68 6.42 -10.87
C ASP A 39 5.16 6.68 -11.22
N THR A 40 6.09 6.56 -10.23
CA THR A 40 7.52 6.65 -10.49
C THR A 40 7.92 5.57 -11.49
N TYR A 41 8.56 6.01 -12.58
CA TYR A 41 9.01 5.12 -13.64
C TYR A 41 10.32 4.47 -13.25
N VAL A 42 10.37 3.14 -13.33
CA VAL A 42 11.50 2.32 -12.90
C VAL A 42 11.82 1.26 -13.96
N ASP A 43 13.06 0.82 -13.99
CA ASP A 43 13.50 -0.35 -14.76
C ASP A 43 13.43 -1.57 -13.84
N ASP A 44 12.47 -2.45 -14.11
CA ASP A 44 12.19 -3.65 -13.31
C ASP A 44 12.87 -4.90 -13.89
N GLY A 45 14.01 -4.72 -14.52
CA GLY A 45 14.82 -5.82 -15.06
C GLY A 45 14.07 -6.63 -16.11
N ASP A 46 13.79 -7.90 -15.84
CA ASP A 46 13.13 -8.82 -16.79
C ASP A 46 11.70 -8.38 -17.14
N PHE A 47 11.03 -7.60 -16.30
CA PHE A 47 9.72 -7.01 -16.59
C PHE A 47 9.81 -5.70 -17.38
N GLY A 48 11.04 -5.19 -17.60
CA GLY A 48 11.30 -3.96 -18.32
C GLY A 48 10.85 -2.71 -17.58
N ASN A 49 10.65 -1.65 -18.33
CA ASN A 49 10.27 -0.36 -17.74
C ASN A 49 8.79 -0.32 -17.35
N THR A 50 8.52 -0.04 -16.09
CA THR A 50 7.17 0.01 -15.53
C THR A 50 7.01 1.13 -14.51
N LYS A 51 5.80 1.32 -13.97
CA LYS A 51 5.56 2.13 -12.78
C LYS A 51 5.85 1.32 -11.53
N ILE A 52 6.45 1.94 -10.51
CA ILE A 52 6.84 1.24 -9.28
C ILE A 52 5.65 0.55 -8.58
N ASN A 53 4.42 1.04 -8.76
CA ASN A 53 3.24 0.42 -8.17
C ASN A 53 2.91 -0.96 -8.75
N GLY A 54 3.37 -1.28 -9.97
CA GLY A 54 3.19 -2.58 -10.60
C GLY A 54 4.26 -3.61 -10.23
N VAL A 55 5.38 -3.20 -9.65
CA VAL A 55 6.53 -4.10 -9.36
C VAL A 55 6.11 -5.29 -8.49
N PHE A 56 5.37 -5.06 -7.41
CA PHE A 56 4.87 -6.15 -6.56
C PHE A 56 4.04 -7.16 -7.37
N ALA A 57 3.08 -6.67 -8.15
CA ALA A 57 2.20 -7.52 -8.95
C ALA A 57 2.97 -8.33 -10.01
N ASN A 58 3.95 -7.71 -10.68
CA ASN A 58 4.79 -8.38 -11.67
C ASN A 58 5.51 -9.59 -11.07
N HIS A 59 6.26 -9.36 -10.00
CA HIS A 59 7.03 -10.41 -9.33
C HIS A 59 6.15 -11.48 -8.69
N LYS A 60 4.99 -11.10 -8.14
CA LYS A 60 4.01 -12.06 -7.60
C LYS A 60 3.48 -12.96 -8.70
N THR A 61 2.99 -12.36 -9.79
CA THR A 61 2.39 -13.11 -10.91
C THR A 61 3.39 -14.07 -11.53
N ASP A 62 4.61 -13.61 -11.80
CA ASP A 62 5.67 -14.44 -12.37
C ASP A 62 5.95 -15.68 -11.49
N LYS A 63 6.04 -15.48 -10.17
CA LYS A 63 6.26 -16.61 -9.25
C LYS A 63 5.06 -17.56 -9.17
N VAL A 64 3.85 -17.04 -9.23
CA VAL A 64 2.63 -17.86 -9.27
C VAL A 64 2.61 -18.69 -10.55
N ASP A 65 2.88 -18.09 -11.70
CA ASP A 65 2.90 -18.76 -13.00
C ASP A 65 3.97 -19.87 -13.04
N GLU A 66 5.18 -19.62 -12.50
CA GLU A 66 6.24 -20.62 -12.36
C GLU A 66 5.76 -21.85 -11.58
N LEU A 67 5.17 -21.64 -10.40
CA LEU A 67 4.75 -22.75 -9.53
C LEU A 67 3.50 -23.48 -10.07
N GLU A 68 2.62 -22.78 -10.77
CA GLU A 68 1.48 -23.41 -11.46
C GLU A 68 1.95 -24.25 -12.64
N GLN A 69 2.97 -23.81 -13.37
CA GLN A 69 3.59 -24.59 -14.43
C GLN A 69 4.25 -25.86 -13.88
N GLU A 70 4.99 -25.80 -12.78
CA GLU A 70 5.57 -26.99 -12.12
C GLU A 70 4.47 -28.00 -11.72
N ASN A 71 3.34 -27.51 -11.20
CA ASN A 71 2.19 -28.34 -10.88
C ASN A 71 1.60 -29.01 -12.13
N ALA A 72 1.47 -28.28 -13.25
CA ALA A 72 0.94 -28.80 -14.50
C ALA A 72 1.87 -29.87 -15.11
N GLU A 73 3.16 -29.65 -15.08
CA GLU A 73 4.16 -30.61 -15.55
C GLU A 73 4.12 -31.92 -14.74
N ALA A 74 4.07 -31.81 -13.38
CA ALA A 74 3.95 -32.98 -12.52
C ALA A 74 2.64 -33.77 -12.80
N GLU A 75 1.53 -33.09 -13.01
CA GLU A 75 0.25 -33.70 -13.33
C GLU A 75 0.28 -34.41 -14.69
N ALA A 76 0.92 -33.81 -15.70
CA ALA A 76 1.10 -34.42 -17.03
C ALA A 76 1.95 -35.71 -16.97
N GLU A 77 2.89 -35.79 -16.03
CA GLU A 77 3.70 -36.99 -15.76
C GLU A 77 3.02 -38.02 -14.84
N GLY A 78 1.76 -37.76 -14.43
CA GLY A 78 1.02 -38.63 -13.50
C GLY A 78 1.54 -38.59 -12.07
N LYS A 79 2.27 -37.53 -11.69
CA LYS A 79 2.78 -37.27 -10.33
C LYS A 79 1.82 -36.40 -9.54
N LYS A 80 2.01 -36.39 -8.22
CA LYS A 80 1.29 -35.46 -7.34
C LYS A 80 1.81 -34.03 -7.55
N LYS A 81 0.93 -33.06 -7.56
CA LYS A 81 1.28 -31.63 -7.60
C LYS A 81 2.22 -31.28 -6.44
N PRO A 82 3.41 -30.71 -6.70
CA PRO A 82 4.37 -30.35 -5.66
C PRO A 82 3.87 -29.21 -4.75
N HIS A 83 3.08 -28.26 -5.28
CA HIS A 83 2.64 -27.07 -4.58
C HIS A 83 1.13 -27.03 -4.38
N SER A 84 0.70 -26.74 -3.16
CA SER A 84 -0.71 -26.43 -2.86
C SER A 84 -1.04 -24.98 -3.26
N ALA A 85 -2.32 -24.68 -3.49
CA ALA A 85 -2.77 -23.32 -3.80
C ALA A 85 -2.33 -22.29 -2.73
N LYS A 86 -2.31 -22.70 -1.45
CA LYS A 86 -1.84 -21.85 -0.37
C LYS A 86 -0.35 -21.55 -0.45
N GLU A 87 0.47 -22.54 -0.77
CA GLU A 87 1.92 -22.36 -0.95
C GLU A 87 2.23 -21.47 -2.14
N ILE A 88 1.52 -21.65 -3.26
CA ILE A 88 1.66 -20.79 -4.45
C ILE A 88 1.36 -19.35 -4.08
N GLU A 89 0.22 -19.08 -3.43
CA GLU A 89 -0.14 -17.72 -3.01
C GLU A 89 0.90 -17.12 -2.05
N GLN A 90 1.36 -17.88 -1.06
CA GLN A 90 2.35 -17.40 -0.10
C GLN A 90 3.70 -17.08 -0.74
N GLN A 91 4.18 -17.94 -1.65
CA GLN A 91 5.44 -17.73 -2.36
C GLN A 91 5.33 -16.58 -3.35
N GLY A 92 4.18 -16.44 -4.04
CA GLY A 92 3.93 -15.31 -4.93
C GLY A 92 3.95 -13.98 -4.18
N VAL A 93 3.22 -13.87 -3.06
CA VAL A 93 3.22 -12.66 -2.21
C VAL A 93 4.62 -12.33 -1.71
N GLU A 94 5.40 -13.33 -1.29
CA GLU A 94 6.78 -13.11 -0.84
C GLU A 94 7.69 -12.63 -1.99
N ALA A 95 7.54 -13.19 -3.19
CA ALA A 95 8.27 -12.72 -4.36
C ALA A 95 7.92 -11.27 -4.70
N GLY A 96 6.64 -10.90 -4.66
CA GLY A 96 6.21 -9.52 -4.83
C GLY A 96 6.83 -8.54 -3.83
N ARG A 97 6.88 -8.93 -2.55
CA ARG A 97 7.54 -8.14 -1.48
C ARG A 97 9.03 -7.95 -1.76
N GLN A 98 9.72 -9.03 -2.07
CA GLN A 98 11.17 -8.97 -2.35
C GLN A 98 11.47 -8.13 -3.59
N GLY A 99 10.66 -8.25 -4.65
CA GLY A 99 10.76 -7.41 -5.84
C GLY A 99 10.63 -5.93 -5.50
N LEU A 100 9.57 -5.55 -4.77
CA LEU A 100 9.35 -4.16 -4.38
C LEU A 100 10.44 -3.61 -3.45
N ILE A 101 10.89 -4.39 -2.45
CA ILE A 101 12.00 -3.99 -1.56
C ILE A 101 13.28 -3.77 -2.37
N SER A 102 13.61 -4.69 -3.28
CA SER A 102 14.79 -4.57 -4.14
C SER A 102 14.72 -3.34 -5.04
N MET A 103 13.54 -3.05 -5.59
CA MET A 103 13.31 -1.86 -6.41
C MET A 103 13.49 -0.58 -5.60
N VAL A 104 12.91 -0.50 -4.38
CA VAL A 104 13.06 0.66 -3.50
C VAL A 104 14.53 0.87 -3.11
N ARG A 105 15.27 -0.20 -2.80
CA ARG A 105 16.72 -0.14 -2.53
C ARG A 105 17.51 0.37 -3.73
N SER A 106 17.23 -0.16 -4.92
CA SER A 106 17.89 0.26 -6.18
C SER A 106 17.62 1.74 -6.49
N LEU A 107 16.39 2.20 -6.28
CA LEU A 107 15.98 3.58 -6.56
C LEU A 107 16.58 4.60 -5.58
N THR A 108 16.79 4.22 -4.33
CA THR A 108 17.11 5.14 -3.24
C THR A 108 18.49 4.97 -2.63
N ASP A 109 19.16 3.87 -2.92
CA ASP A 109 20.42 3.44 -2.28
C ASP A 109 20.30 3.34 -0.74
N ILE A 110 19.09 3.01 -0.25
CA ILE A 110 18.78 2.83 1.17
C ILE A 110 18.54 1.36 1.46
N ASP A 111 19.24 0.80 2.45
CA ASP A 111 18.94 -0.53 2.98
C ASP A 111 17.64 -0.50 3.80
N ILE A 112 16.80 -1.51 3.60
CA ILE A 112 15.51 -1.64 4.27
C ILE A 112 15.60 -2.73 5.34
N ASP A 113 15.55 -2.32 6.60
CA ASP A 113 15.66 -3.24 7.75
C ASP A 113 14.34 -3.95 8.05
N HIS A 114 13.21 -3.28 7.84
CA HIS A 114 11.87 -3.77 8.15
C HIS A 114 10.89 -3.42 7.05
N TYR A 115 9.93 -4.31 6.81
CA TYR A 115 8.85 -4.13 5.86
C TYR A 115 7.51 -4.28 6.57
N ALA A 116 6.57 -3.41 6.25
CA ALA A 116 5.18 -3.49 6.71
C ALA A 116 4.23 -3.25 5.53
N GLU A 117 3.22 -4.07 5.44
CA GLU A 117 2.18 -3.99 4.41
C GLU A 117 0.81 -3.93 5.09
N VAL A 118 -0.04 -3.02 4.62
CA VAL A 118 -1.39 -2.84 5.15
C VAL A 118 -2.37 -2.76 3.98
N GLY A 119 -3.20 -3.78 3.81
CA GLY A 119 -4.30 -3.77 2.86
C GLY A 119 -5.45 -2.84 3.31
N LEU A 120 -6.38 -2.56 2.38
CA LEU A 120 -7.49 -1.61 2.62
C LEU A 120 -8.32 -1.96 3.88
N LEU A 121 -8.67 -3.23 4.05
CA LEU A 121 -9.42 -3.67 5.24
C LEU A 121 -8.58 -3.51 6.52
N GLY A 122 -7.30 -3.89 6.47
CA GLY A 122 -6.38 -3.72 7.59
C GLY A 122 -6.23 -2.25 8.01
N PHE A 123 -6.20 -1.34 7.04
CA PHE A 123 -6.17 0.11 7.28
C PHE A 123 -7.43 0.59 8.00
N VAL A 124 -8.61 0.15 7.56
CA VAL A 124 -9.89 0.48 8.21
C VAL A 124 -9.91 0.00 9.66
N LEU A 125 -9.56 -1.28 9.88
CA LEU A 125 -9.54 -1.88 11.22
C LEU A 125 -8.50 -1.22 12.14
N LEU A 126 -7.33 -0.89 11.64
CA LEU A 126 -6.29 -0.19 12.40
C LEU A 126 -6.74 1.21 12.80
N THR A 127 -7.36 1.97 11.87
CA THR A 127 -7.91 3.29 12.15
C THR A 127 -8.95 3.25 13.26
N ASP A 128 -9.85 2.26 13.25
CA ASP A 128 -10.88 2.11 14.27
C ASP A 128 -10.30 1.64 15.61
N ALA A 129 -9.34 0.74 15.59
CA ALA A 129 -8.66 0.23 16.80
C ALA A 129 -7.98 1.35 17.61
N VAL A 130 -7.44 2.39 16.95
CA VAL A 130 -6.87 3.56 17.64
C VAL A 130 -7.91 4.62 18.01
N GLY A 131 -9.20 4.36 17.77
CA GLY A 131 -10.29 5.30 18.06
C GLY A 131 -10.42 6.45 17.04
N GLY A 132 -10.00 6.22 15.81
CA GLY A 132 -10.00 7.21 14.73
C GLY A 132 -8.73 8.08 14.71
N VAL A 133 -8.52 8.81 13.63
CA VAL A 133 -7.33 9.66 13.40
C VAL A 133 -7.74 11.11 13.22
N ASP A 134 -7.08 12.02 13.95
CA ASP A 134 -7.40 13.45 13.91
C ASP A 134 -6.75 14.11 12.69
N VAL A 135 -7.56 14.83 11.93
CA VAL A 135 -7.10 15.61 10.77
C VAL A 135 -7.65 17.04 10.84
N CYS A 136 -6.99 17.96 10.12
CA CYS A 136 -7.47 19.33 9.98
C CYS A 136 -7.48 19.72 8.50
N LEU A 137 -8.66 19.98 7.95
CA LEU A 137 -8.83 20.41 6.56
C LEU A 137 -8.91 21.93 6.45
N ASN A 138 -8.19 22.46 5.46
CA ASN A 138 -8.22 23.89 5.17
C ASN A 138 -9.50 24.33 4.43
N ASN A 139 -10.12 23.41 3.68
CA ASN A 139 -11.33 23.65 2.88
C ASN A 139 -12.30 22.47 3.00
N ASP A 140 -13.57 22.71 2.63
CA ASP A 140 -14.53 21.63 2.39
C ASP A 140 -14.05 20.77 1.24
N VAL A 141 -14.35 19.47 1.32
CA VAL A 141 -13.94 18.45 0.33
C VAL A 141 -15.11 17.57 0.01
N LYS A 142 -15.38 17.37 -1.29
CA LYS A 142 -16.35 16.40 -1.76
C LYS A 142 -15.82 15.69 -3.00
N ASP A 143 -15.59 14.38 -2.89
CA ASP A 143 -15.11 13.53 -3.99
C ASP A 143 -15.92 12.23 -4.01
N VAL A 144 -16.78 12.11 -5.01
CA VAL A 144 -17.66 10.94 -5.18
C VAL A 144 -16.87 9.66 -5.44
N MET A 145 -15.71 9.75 -6.11
CA MET A 145 -14.91 8.58 -6.49
C MET A 145 -14.22 7.92 -5.30
N SER A 146 -13.77 8.71 -4.32
CA SER A 146 -13.19 8.19 -3.09
C SER A 146 -14.20 8.05 -1.95
N GLY A 147 -15.42 8.57 -2.11
CA GLY A 147 -16.42 8.66 -1.06
C GLY A 147 -16.12 9.75 -0.01
N ALA A 148 -15.19 10.65 -0.30
CA ALA A 148 -14.83 11.73 0.62
C ALA A 148 -15.91 12.84 0.63
N ASP A 149 -16.46 13.14 1.80
CA ASP A 149 -17.33 14.30 2.06
C ASP A 149 -16.97 14.87 3.44
N PHE A 150 -16.07 15.84 3.46
CA PHE A 150 -15.51 16.38 4.69
C PHE A 150 -15.66 17.90 4.73
N LYS A 151 -15.96 18.42 5.92
CA LYS A 151 -16.00 19.85 6.16
C LYS A 151 -14.63 20.40 6.55
N LYS A 152 -14.42 21.67 6.29
CA LYS A 152 -13.26 22.42 6.79
C LYS A 152 -13.18 22.31 8.32
N GLY A 153 -11.96 22.23 8.85
CA GLY A 153 -11.68 22.24 10.27
C GLY A 153 -11.14 20.93 10.80
N ARG A 154 -11.08 20.84 12.13
CA ARG A 154 -10.61 19.64 12.84
C ARG A 154 -11.73 18.62 12.92
N GLN A 155 -11.38 17.36 12.66
CA GLN A 155 -12.28 16.23 12.77
C GLN A 155 -11.52 14.94 13.00
N THR A 156 -12.16 13.96 13.64
CA THR A 156 -11.62 12.61 13.82
C THR A 156 -12.23 11.71 12.77
N LEU A 157 -11.39 11.09 11.95
CA LEU A 157 -11.81 10.17 10.89
C LEU A 157 -11.72 8.74 11.38
N HIS A 158 -12.82 8.00 11.28
CA HIS A 158 -12.89 6.57 11.58
C HIS A 158 -12.68 5.74 10.31
N GLY A 159 -12.37 4.47 10.44
CA GLY A 159 -12.10 3.46 9.43
C GLY A 159 -12.33 3.85 7.98
N ALA A 160 -13.59 3.74 7.52
CA ALA A 160 -13.98 4.07 6.15
C ALA A 160 -13.73 5.54 5.76
N GLN A 161 -13.92 6.47 6.69
CA GLN A 161 -13.65 7.90 6.44
C GLN A 161 -12.15 8.14 6.28
N GLY A 162 -11.31 7.51 7.12
CA GLY A 162 -9.86 7.55 6.98
C GLY A 162 -9.41 7.04 5.61
N LEU A 163 -10.00 5.93 5.15
CA LEU A 163 -9.71 5.36 3.84
C LEU A 163 -10.12 6.31 2.70
N SER A 164 -11.31 6.90 2.75
CA SER A 164 -11.76 7.91 1.77
C SER A 164 -10.81 9.10 1.72
N PHE A 165 -10.35 9.57 2.87
CA PHE A 165 -9.44 10.72 2.98
C PHE A 165 -8.08 10.46 2.33
N VAL A 166 -7.47 9.30 2.54
CA VAL A 166 -6.15 8.97 1.99
C VAL A 166 -6.20 8.55 0.52
N ARG A 167 -7.38 8.17 0.00
CA ARG A 167 -7.59 7.77 -1.40
C ARG A 167 -7.99 8.93 -2.31
N GLN A 168 -8.45 10.05 -1.76
CA GLN A 168 -8.94 11.17 -2.57
C GLN A 168 -7.87 11.68 -3.55
N ARG A 169 -8.28 11.85 -4.81
CA ARG A 169 -7.46 12.43 -5.90
C ARG A 169 -8.12 13.60 -6.59
N TYR A 170 -9.44 13.51 -6.78
CA TYR A 170 -10.21 14.54 -7.47
C TYR A 170 -10.37 15.76 -6.59
N GLU A 171 -10.45 16.94 -7.25
CA GLU A 171 -10.52 18.27 -6.60
C GLU A 171 -9.29 18.62 -5.74
N LEU A 172 -8.18 17.90 -5.88
CA LEU A 172 -6.90 18.31 -5.35
C LEU A 172 -6.12 19.09 -6.42
N PRO A 173 -5.65 20.32 -6.15
CA PRO A 173 -4.98 21.17 -7.16
C PRO A 173 -3.80 20.50 -7.86
N ARG A 174 -3.04 19.66 -7.17
CA ARG A 174 -1.87 18.93 -7.69
C ARG A 174 -2.12 17.44 -7.79
N GLY A 175 -3.39 16.98 -7.72
CA GLY A 175 -3.76 15.58 -7.87
C GLY A 175 -3.00 14.64 -6.93
N ASP A 176 -2.17 13.77 -7.49
CA ASP A 176 -1.44 12.74 -6.74
C ASP A 176 -0.46 13.30 -5.70
N LEU A 177 0.18 14.43 -5.98
CA LEU A 177 1.10 15.05 -5.02
C LEU A 177 0.38 15.55 -3.75
N ASP A 178 -0.83 16.09 -3.88
CA ASP A 178 -1.61 16.50 -2.73
C ASP A 178 -2.18 15.29 -1.97
N ARG A 179 -2.45 14.17 -2.66
CA ARG A 179 -2.77 12.90 -2.01
C ARG A 179 -1.61 12.42 -1.13
N ILE A 180 -0.38 12.46 -1.62
CA ILE A 180 0.82 12.10 -0.86
C ILE A 180 0.92 12.95 0.42
N VAL A 181 0.73 14.26 0.33
CA VAL A 181 0.74 15.17 1.50
C VAL A 181 -0.31 14.76 2.53
N ARG A 182 -1.53 14.40 2.07
CA ARG A 182 -2.58 13.91 2.96
C ARG A 182 -2.24 12.60 3.62
N GLN A 183 -1.69 11.64 2.87
CA GLN A 183 -1.23 10.35 3.40
C GLN A 183 -0.16 10.56 4.48
N GLN A 184 0.82 11.42 4.24
CA GLN A 184 1.86 11.75 5.23
C GLN A 184 1.28 12.39 6.49
N ALA A 185 0.38 13.36 6.34
CA ALA A 185 -0.28 14.02 7.47
C ALA A 185 -1.13 13.01 8.28
N TYR A 186 -1.87 12.15 7.60
CA TYR A 186 -2.66 11.10 8.24
C TYR A 186 -1.78 10.11 9.01
N MET A 187 -0.70 9.62 8.39
CA MET A 187 0.24 8.69 9.03
C MET A 187 0.93 9.32 10.24
N ALA A 188 1.34 10.58 10.16
CA ALA A 188 1.93 11.29 11.30
C ALA A 188 0.94 11.37 12.48
N SER A 189 -0.33 11.66 12.20
CA SER A 189 -1.38 11.71 13.23
C SER A 189 -1.69 10.32 13.81
N LEU A 190 -1.76 9.28 12.95
CA LEU A 190 -1.95 7.89 13.37
C LEU A 190 -0.82 7.41 14.30
N VAL A 191 0.43 7.61 13.91
CA VAL A 191 1.61 7.23 14.71
C VAL A 191 1.60 7.98 16.06
N SER A 192 1.34 9.29 16.04
CA SER A 192 1.23 10.08 17.27
C SER A 192 0.17 9.53 18.23
N LYS A 193 -0.96 9.08 17.68
CA LYS A 193 -2.06 8.52 18.46
C LYS A 193 -1.72 7.16 19.05
N VAL A 194 -1.09 6.28 18.28
CA VAL A 194 -0.60 4.97 18.77
C VAL A 194 0.38 5.17 19.92
N LEU A 195 1.36 6.06 19.76
CA LEU A 195 2.38 6.34 20.79
C LEU A 195 1.81 7.01 22.05
N SER A 196 0.70 7.74 21.95
CA SER A 196 0.05 8.40 23.10
C SER A 196 -0.96 7.51 23.82
N SER A 197 -1.31 6.36 23.26
CA SER A 197 -2.31 5.42 23.81
C SER A 197 -1.67 4.28 24.61
N GLY A 198 -0.36 4.18 24.67
CA GLY A 198 0.45 3.25 25.48
C GLY A 198 1.08 3.95 26.64
#